data_b5cd97619fba6c87ec99a7e1a5ffdc1d
#
_entry.id   b5cd97619fba6c87ec99a7e1a5ffdc1d
#
_cell.length_a   1.000
_cell.length_b   1.000
_cell.length_c   1.000
_cell.angle_alpha   90.00
_cell.angle_beta   90.00
_cell.angle_gamma   90.00
#
_symmetry.space_group_name_H-M   'P 1'
#
loop_
_entity.id
_entity.type
_entity.pdbx_description
1 polymer ?
#
loop_
_entity_poly.entity_id
_entity_poly.type
_entity_poly.pdbx_seq_one_letter_code
_entity_poly.pdbx_strand_id
1 'polypeptide(L)'
;MNETVLDVRNLEAGYELGVPIVRGASITVGKGEIVVVLGPNGAGKSSFIKAIAGLVPITGGAVFLDGKDITAAPAHTMVRLGLAFVPQTENIFPLMSVEDNLKVACGILERREIPARIEEMYTAFPDLVRQRRTAAGNLSGGQRQMLAVARALIVHPKVLLLDEPSAGLSPKFVSTVFEMLAGIRRSGVTILLVEQNAKAALAIGDRAYVLVDGKDRHEGVASELWNDPVVAELYLGQRPSPVGKGGAA
;
A
#
# COMPACT_ATOMS: atom_id res chain seq x y z
N MET A 1 21.38 4.12 6.21
CA MET A 1 20.08 4.52 5.64
C MET A 1 19.95 3.79 4.32
N ASN A 2 18.83 3.11 4.08
CA ASN A 2 18.60 2.45 2.79
C ASN A 2 18.48 3.51 1.68
N GLU A 3 18.88 3.13 0.45
CA GLU A 3 18.68 3.96 -0.74
C GLU A 3 17.18 4.29 -0.90
N THR A 4 16.83 5.58 -1.03
CA THR A 4 15.44 6.02 -1.21
C THR A 4 14.97 5.66 -2.61
N VAL A 5 13.91 4.85 -2.71
CA VAL A 5 13.31 4.42 -3.99
C VAL A 5 12.10 5.26 -4.35
N LEU A 6 11.25 5.60 -3.37
CA LEU A 6 10.10 6.49 -3.57
C LEU A 6 10.27 7.72 -2.67
N ASP A 7 10.20 8.91 -3.27
CA ASP A 7 10.31 10.18 -2.57
C ASP A 7 9.14 11.09 -2.98
N VAL A 8 8.28 11.40 -2.03
CA VAL A 8 7.11 12.25 -2.19
C VAL A 8 7.35 13.53 -1.40
N ARG A 9 7.29 14.68 -2.09
CA ARG A 9 7.63 15.98 -1.52
C ARG A 9 6.46 16.95 -1.60
N ASN A 10 5.97 17.42 -0.45
CA ASN A 10 4.93 18.44 -0.32
C ASN A 10 3.74 18.19 -1.26
N LEU A 11 3.29 16.93 -1.37
CA LEU A 11 2.26 16.52 -2.31
C LEU A 11 0.93 17.19 -1.99
N GLU A 12 0.37 17.90 -2.98
CA GLU A 12 -0.99 18.39 -2.96
C GLU A 12 -1.79 17.71 -4.06
N ALA A 13 -2.94 17.14 -3.70
CA ALA A 13 -3.76 16.39 -4.66
C ALA A 13 -5.24 16.40 -4.25
N GLY A 14 -6.13 16.34 -5.24
CA GLY A 14 -7.57 16.29 -5.02
C GLY A 14 -8.33 15.99 -6.30
N TYR A 15 -9.62 15.65 -6.17
CA TYR A 15 -10.49 15.32 -7.30
C TYR A 15 -11.07 16.58 -7.97
N GLU A 16 -11.17 17.70 -7.23
CA GLU A 16 -11.72 18.96 -7.70
C GLU A 16 -10.65 20.06 -7.63
N LEU A 17 -10.62 20.93 -8.64
CA LEU A 17 -9.72 22.07 -8.68
C LEU A 17 -9.99 23.00 -7.47
N GLY A 18 -8.91 23.35 -6.75
CA GLY A 18 -8.98 24.24 -5.59
C GLY A 18 -9.45 23.58 -4.29
N VAL A 19 -9.77 22.27 -4.29
CA VAL A 19 -10.17 21.53 -3.08
C VAL A 19 -9.20 20.37 -2.84
N PRO A 20 -7.96 20.62 -2.36
CA PRO A 20 -7.00 19.57 -2.11
C PRO A 20 -7.44 18.71 -0.90
N ILE A 21 -7.45 17.39 -1.08
CA ILE A 21 -7.61 16.41 -0.01
C ILE A 21 -6.26 16.13 0.65
N VAL A 22 -5.21 15.96 -0.16
CA VAL A 22 -3.82 15.91 0.29
C VAL A 22 -3.26 17.33 0.23
N ARG A 23 -2.63 17.78 1.32
CA ARG A 23 -2.34 19.21 1.55
C ARG A 23 -0.88 19.46 1.93
N GLY A 24 0.06 18.90 1.18
CA GLY A 24 1.49 19.06 1.39
C GLY A 24 2.13 17.91 2.16
N ALA A 25 1.68 16.68 1.93
CA ALA A 25 2.26 15.49 2.55
C ALA A 25 3.61 15.11 1.92
N SER A 26 4.59 14.72 2.77
CA SER A 26 5.93 14.28 2.36
C SER A 26 6.26 12.94 2.99
N ILE A 27 6.64 11.95 2.17
CA ILE A 27 6.95 10.59 2.61
C ILE A 27 8.13 10.06 1.80
N THR A 28 9.04 9.35 2.45
CA THR A 28 10.13 8.62 1.79
C THR A 28 10.03 7.14 2.06
N VAL A 29 10.34 6.31 1.04
CA VAL A 29 10.39 4.85 1.17
C VAL A 29 11.75 4.36 0.70
N GLY A 30 12.46 3.66 1.56
CA GLY A 30 13.74 3.04 1.27
C GLY A 30 13.57 1.70 0.55
N LYS A 31 14.59 1.27 -0.17
CA LYS A 31 14.61 0.00 -0.91
C LYS A 31 14.43 -1.20 0.02
N GLY A 32 13.47 -2.07 -0.30
CA GLY A 32 13.14 -3.26 0.48
C GLY A 32 12.47 -2.95 1.83
N GLU A 33 11.96 -1.73 2.01
CA GLU A 33 11.28 -1.26 3.22
C GLU A 33 9.76 -1.43 3.09
N ILE A 34 9.07 -1.72 4.20
CA ILE A 34 7.63 -1.52 4.32
C ILE A 34 7.41 -0.22 5.07
N VAL A 35 6.92 0.80 4.38
CA VAL A 35 6.46 2.04 5.00
C VAL A 35 4.94 2.02 5.11
N VAL A 36 4.43 2.27 6.30
CA VAL A 36 3.00 2.28 6.59
C VAL A 36 2.49 3.72 6.67
N VAL A 37 1.36 4.00 6.05
CA VAL A 37 0.62 5.26 6.20
C VAL A 37 -0.64 5.00 7.00
N LEU A 38 -0.66 5.52 8.21
CA LEU A 38 -1.77 5.45 9.16
C LEU A 38 -2.54 6.76 9.18
N GLY A 39 -3.71 6.76 9.80
CA GLY A 39 -4.50 7.96 10.06
C GLY A 39 -5.99 7.66 10.16
N PRO A 40 -6.79 8.57 10.73
CA PRO A 40 -8.23 8.40 10.85
C PRO A 40 -8.94 8.31 9.49
N ASN A 41 -10.21 7.92 9.52
CA ASN A 41 -11.05 7.94 8.33
C ASN A 41 -11.18 9.39 7.82
N GLY A 42 -11.06 9.57 6.51
CA GLY A 42 -11.09 10.90 5.90
C GLY A 42 -9.77 11.68 5.95
N ALA A 43 -8.70 11.13 6.54
CA ALA A 43 -7.38 11.79 6.59
C ALA A 43 -6.71 12.00 5.22
N GLY A 44 -7.25 11.43 4.14
CA GLY A 44 -6.69 11.55 2.79
C GLY A 44 -5.76 10.42 2.37
N LYS A 45 -5.64 9.32 3.15
CA LYS A 45 -4.73 8.19 2.88
C LYS A 45 -4.91 7.59 1.48
N SER A 46 -6.13 7.20 1.13
CA SER A 46 -6.42 6.61 -0.20
C SER A 46 -6.22 7.62 -1.33
N SER A 47 -6.52 8.90 -1.11
CA SER A 47 -6.25 9.96 -2.09
C SER A 47 -4.75 10.17 -2.28
N PHE A 48 -3.96 10.10 -1.20
CA PHE A 48 -2.51 10.20 -1.22
C PHE A 48 -1.88 9.08 -2.06
N ILE A 49 -2.20 7.82 -1.77
CA ILE A 49 -1.62 6.69 -2.51
C ILE A 49 -2.10 6.64 -3.97
N LYS A 50 -3.35 7.03 -4.25
CA LYS A 50 -3.89 7.15 -5.60
C LYS A 50 -3.24 8.28 -6.39
N ALA A 51 -2.87 9.40 -5.75
CA ALA A 51 -2.13 10.47 -6.39
C ALA A 51 -0.74 9.99 -6.83
N ILE A 52 -0.02 9.26 -5.97
CA ILE A 52 1.26 8.63 -6.32
C ILE A 52 1.10 7.65 -7.51
N ALA A 53 -0.02 6.91 -7.56
CA ALA A 53 -0.35 6.00 -8.65
C ALA A 53 -0.82 6.70 -9.94
N GLY A 54 -0.90 8.05 -9.96
CA GLY A 54 -1.36 8.83 -11.11
C GLY A 54 -2.88 8.77 -11.36
N LEU A 55 -3.67 8.37 -10.34
CA LEU A 55 -5.14 8.22 -10.42
C LEU A 55 -5.91 9.43 -9.86
N VAL A 56 -5.24 10.30 -9.12
CA VAL A 56 -5.77 11.55 -8.60
C VAL A 56 -4.87 12.69 -9.06
N PRO A 57 -5.41 13.78 -9.60
CA PRO A 57 -4.62 14.92 -10.05
C PRO A 57 -3.75 15.51 -8.93
N ILE A 58 -2.46 15.70 -9.23
CA ILE A 58 -1.50 16.39 -8.38
C ILE A 58 -1.56 17.88 -8.75
N THR A 59 -1.77 18.74 -7.76
CA THR A 59 -1.86 20.20 -7.92
C THR A 59 -0.64 20.93 -7.36
N GLY A 60 0.19 20.23 -6.56
CA GLY A 60 1.43 20.77 -6.00
C GLY A 60 2.35 19.67 -5.49
N GLY A 61 3.60 20.04 -5.28
CA GLY A 61 4.63 19.08 -4.87
C GLY A 61 5.17 18.21 -6.00
N ALA A 62 5.88 17.15 -5.64
CA ALA A 62 6.51 16.25 -6.60
C ALA A 62 6.62 14.81 -6.07
N VAL A 63 6.64 13.83 -7.00
CA VAL A 63 6.84 12.40 -6.73
C VAL A 63 8.01 11.90 -7.56
N PHE A 64 8.99 11.28 -6.90
CA PHE A 64 10.18 10.71 -7.54
C PHE A 64 10.23 9.20 -7.30
N LEU A 65 10.52 8.43 -8.35
CA LEU A 65 10.78 7.00 -8.29
C LEU A 65 12.20 6.72 -8.80
N ASP A 66 13.08 6.19 -7.96
CA ASP A 66 14.52 6.04 -8.24
C ASP A 66 15.14 7.36 -8.74
N GLY A 67 14.81 8.48 -8.09
CA GLY A 67 15.31 9.80 -8.47
C GLY A 67 14.70 10.39 -9.75
N LYS A 68 13.86 9.64 -10.48
CA LYS A 68 13.15 10.12 -11.67
C LYS A 68 11.82 10.75 -11.26
N ASP A 69 11.58 11.97 -11.71
CA ASP A 69 10.28 12.64 -11.53
C ASP A 69 9.18 11.91 -12.31
N ILE A 70 8.14 11.48 -11.58
CA ILE A 70 6.94 10.81 -12.11
C ILE A 70 5.65 11.60 -11.82
N THR A 71 5.76 12.82 -11.33
CA THR A 71 4.64 13.65 -10.87
C THR A 71 3.52 13.79 -11.91
N ALA A 72 3.88 14.01 -13.16
CA ALA A 72 2.93 14.16 -14.26
C ALA A 72 2.74 12.87 -15.08
N ALA A 73 3.28 11.73 -14.62
CA ALA A 73 3.20 10.49 -15.38
C ALA A 73 1.76 9.93 -15.34
N PRO A 74 1.16 9.57 -16.49
CA PRO A 74 -0.17 8.99 -16.54
C PRO A 74 -0.21 7.61 -15.85
N ALA A 75 -1.32 7.26 -15.19
CA ALA A 75 -1.48 6.02 -14.45
C ALA A 75 -1.11 4.75 -15.25
N HIS A 76 -1.47 4.70 -16.55
CA HIS A 76 -1.16 3.55 -17.42
C HIS A 76 0.35 3.36 -17.68
N THR A 77 1.18 4.34 -17.40
CA THR A 77 2.65 4.26 -17.54
C THR A 77 3.35 3.83 -16.28
N MET A 78 2.70 3.95 -15.11
CA MET A 78 3.30 3.70 -13.79
C MET A 78 3.89 2.30 -13.67
N VAL A 79 3.20 1.29 -14.19
CA VAL A 79 3.68 -0.11 -14.16
C VAL A 79 5.01 -0.25 -14.93
N ARG A 80 5.17 0.41 -16.07
CA ARG A 80 6.43 0.40 -16.84
C ARG A 80 7.56 1.16 -16.15
N LEU A 81 7.23 2.12 -15.30
CA LEU A 81 8.21 2.84 -14.48
C LEU A 81 8.63 2.03 -13.25
N GLY A 82 7.93 0.93 -12.95
CA GLY A 82 8.23 0.04 -11.82
C GLY A 82 7.35 0.27 -10.58
N LEU A 83 6.21 0.94 -10.74
CA LEU A 83 5.26 1.18 -9.66
C LEU A 83 3.96 0.42 -9.92
N ALA A 84 3.60 -0.52 -9.04
CA ALA A 84 2.33 -1.24 -9.12
C ALA A 84 1.40 -0.81 -7.98
N PHE A 85 0.10 -0.76 -8.25
CA PHE A 85 -0.93 -0.35 -7.30
C PHE A 85 -2.03 -1.39 -7.16
N VAL A 86 -2.35 -1.74 -5.92
CA VAL A 86 -3.49 -2.59 -5.55
C VAL A 86 -4.51 -1.73 -4.82
N PRO A 87 -5.64 -1.39 -5.45
CA PRO A 87 -6.71 -0.63 -4.81
C PRO A 87 -7.47 -1.49 -3.78
N GLN A 88 -8.15 -0.83 -2.85
CA GLN A 88 -9.00 -1.46 -1.83
C GLN A 88 -10.11 -2.33 -2.44
N THR A 89 -10.76 -1.84 -3.50
CA THR A 89 -11.88 -2.50 -4.18
C THR A 89 -11.59 -2.63 -5.68
N GLU A 90 -12.37 -3.47 -6.38
CA GLU A 90 -12.27 -3.67 -7.84
C GLU A 90 -10.87 -4.07 -8.32
N ASN A 91 -10.14 -4.80 -7.46
CA ASN A 91 -8.75 -5.16 -7.69
C ASN A 91 -8.57 -6.45 -8.50
N ILE A 92 -9.66 -7.15 -8.88
CA ILE A 92 -9.67 -8.35 -9.71
C ILE A 92 -10.78 -8.28 -10.76
N PHE A 93 -10.72 -9.13 -11.80
CA PHE A 93 -11.79 -9.35 -12.76
C PHE A 93 -12.64 -10.55 -12.31
N PRO A 94 -13.81 -10.36 -11.67
CA PRO A 94 -14.54 -11.43 -10.98
C PRO A 94 -15.10 -12.51 -11.91
N LEU A 95 -15.41 -12.17 -13.17
CA LEU A 95 -15.93 -13.11 -14.16
C LEU A 95 -14.84 -13.93 -14.87
N MET A 96 -13.59 -13.53 -14.74
CA MET A 96 -12.44 -14.24 -15.31
C MET A 96 -11.91 -15.28 -14.33
N SER A 97 -11.28 -16.35 -14.87
CA SER A 97 -10.57 -17.31 -14.02
C SER A 97 -9.36 -16.67 -13.32
N VAL A 98 -8.84 -17.31 -12.26
CA VAL A 98 -7.59 -16.91 -11.62
C VAL A 98 -6.46 -16.78 -12.64
N GLU A 99 -6.32 -17.78 -13.51
CA GLU A 99 -5.30 -17.79 -14.55
C GLU A 99 -5.46 -16.62 -15.54
N ASP A 100 -6.68 -16.34 -15.98
CA ASP A 100 -6.92 -15.24 -16.91
C ASP A 100 -6.68 -13.87 -16.26
N ASN A 101 -6.99 -13.73 -14.97
CA ASN A 101 -6.62 -12.55 -14.18
C ASN A 101 -5.10 -12.30 -14.19
N LEU A 102 -4.30 -13.36 -14.01
CA LEU A 102 -2.83 -13.28 -14.09
C LEU A 102 -2.37 -12.97 -15.52
N LYS A 103 -2.94 -13.61 -16.54
CA LYS A 103 -2.60 -13.34 -17.95
C LYS A 103 -2.84 -11.90 -18.36
N VAL A 104 -3.96 -11.30 -17.94
CA VAL A 104 -4.26 -9.87 -18.21
C VAL A 104 -3.19 -8.97 -17.61
N ALA A 105 -2.72 -9.26 -16.40
CA ALA A 105 -1.66 -8.49 -15.76
C ALA A 105 -0.32 -8.60 -16.49
N CYS A 106 -0.08 -9.66 -17.27
CA CYS A 106 1.10 -9.83 -18.12
C CYS A 106 1.11 -8.94 -19.39
N GLY A 107 0.08 -8.14 -19.62
CA GLY A 107 -0.09 -7.42 -20.91
C GLY A 107 1.03 -6.47 -21.32
N ILE A 108 1.93 -6.10 -20.40
CA ILE A 108 3.13 -5.28 -20.68
C ILE A 108 4.40 -6.12 -20.89
N LEU A 109 4.34 -7.45 -20.64
CA LEU A 109 5.49 -8.36 -20.74
C LEU A 109 5.63 -8.91 -22.16
N GLU A 110 6.84 -9.35 -22.51
CA GLU A 110 7.05 -10.09 -23.73
C GLU A 110 6.39 -11.48 -23.65
N ARG A 111 5.79 -11.95 -24.76
CA ARG A 111 5.06 -13.24 -24.79
C ARG A 111 5.87 -14.41 -24.25
N ARG A 112 7.18 -14.41 -24.48
CA ARG A 112 8.10 -15.48 -24.01
C ARG A 112 8.26 -15.52 -22.49
N GLU A 113 8.03 -14.40 -21.78
CA GLU A 113 8.18 -14.31 -20.33
C GLU A 113 6.93 -14.75 -19.57
N ILE A 114 5.75 -14.65 -20.22
CA ILE A 114 4.45 -14.87 -19.56
C ILE A 114 4.35 -16.23 -18.85
N PRO A 115 4.72 -17.37 -19.43
CA PRO A 115 4.61 -18.65 -18.74
C PRO A 115 5.43 -18.73 -17.46
N ALA A 116 6.68 -18.22 -17.50
CA ALA A 116 7.58 -18.22 -16.35
C ALA A 116 7.04 -17.31 -15.22
N ARG A 117 6.50 -16.14 -15.58
CA ARG A 117 5.91 -15.20 -14.61
C ARG A 117 4.66 -15.77 -13.92
N ILE A 118 3.79 -16.44 -14.68
CA ILE A 118 2.60 -17.10 -14.09
C ILE A 118 3.03 -18.24 -13.15
N GLU A 119 4.02 -19.04 -13.51
CA GLU A 119 4.52 -20.11 -12.66
C GLU A 119 5.19 -19.58 -11.38
N GLU A 120 5.91 -18.47 -11.49
CA GLU A 120 6.46 -17.74 -10.33
C GLU A 120 5.35 -17.31 -9.35
N MET A 121 4.24 -16.76 -9.87
CA MET A 121 3.10 -16.39 -9.04
C MET A 121 2.44 -17.62 -8.39
N TYR A 122 2.35 -18.74 -9.09
CA TYR A 122 1.83 -19.99 -8.51
C TYR A 122 2.76 -20.57 -7.45
N THR A 123 4.07 -20.38 -7.59
CA THR A 123 5.06 -20.76 -6.57
C THR A 123 4.93 -19.88 -5.33
N ALA A 124 4.79 -18.57 -5.52
CA ALA A 124 4.63 -17.61 -4.42
C ALA A 124 3.26 -17.71 -3.72
N PHE A 125 2.23 -18.11 -4.44
CA PHE A 125 0.84 -18.21 -3.97
C PHE A 125 0.22 -19.59 -4.26
N PRO A 126 0.64 -20.66 -3.54
CA PRO A 126 0.21 -22.05 -3.83
C PRO A 126 -1.32 -22.24 -3.76
N ASP A 127 -2.01 -21.46 -2.93
CA ASP A 127 -3.48 -21.53 -2.81
C ASP A 127 -4.19 -21.14 -4.12
N LEU A 128 -3.59 -20.30 -4.95
CA LEU A 128 -4.13 -19.92 -6.25
C LEU A 128 -4.04 -21.05 -7.29
N VAL A 129 -3.07 -21.96 -7.14
CA VAL A 129 -2.90 -23.12 -8.04
C VAL A 129 -4.15 -23.98 -8.04
N ARG A 130 -4.68 -24.27 -6.84
CA ARG A 130 -5.89 -25.10 -6.68
C ARG A 130 -7.13 -24.45 -7.27
N GLN A 131 -7.14 -23.14 -7.38
CA GLN A 131 -8.24 -22.30 -7.87
C GLN A 131 -8.01 -21.79 -9.30
N ARG A 132 -6.97 -22.28 -9.99
CA ARG A 132 -6.50 -21.78 -11.28
C ARG A 132 -7.62 -21.54 -12.30
N ARG A 133 -8.58 -22.48 -12.37
CA ARG A 133 -9.71 -22.44 -13.33
C ARG A 133 -10.99 -21.88 -12.73
N THR A 134 -10.99 -21.52 -11.44
CA THR A 134 -12.15 -20.96 -10.74
C THR A 134 -12.32 -19.51 -11.15
N ALA A 135 -13.56 -19.08 -11.38
CA ALA A 135 -13.88 -17.66 -11.56
C ALA A 135 -13.49 -16.88 -10.30
N ALA A 136 -12.75 -15.77 -10.44
CA ALA A 136 -12.18 -15.05 -9.32
C ALA A 136 -13.23 -14.49 -8.34
N GLY A 137 -14.46 -14.25 -8.81
CA GLY A 137 -15.58 -13.85 -7.98
C GLY A 137 -16.00 -14.91 -6.95
N ASN A 138 -15.71 -16.19 -7.20
CA ASN A 138 -16.03 -17.32 -6.29
C ASN A 138 -14.94 -17.58 -5.24
N LEU A 139 -13.84 -16.83 -5.26
CA LEU A 139 -12.78 -16.93 -4.27
C LEU A 139 -13.24 -16.35 -2.92
N SER A 140 -12.65 -16.83 -1.81
CA SER A 140 -12.77 -16.15 -0.51
C SER A 140 -12.14 -14.76 -0.56
N GLY A 141 -12.49 -13.88 0.39
CA GLY A 141 -11.92 -12.53 0.48
C GLY A 141 -10.39 -12.54 0.51
N GLY A 142 -9.78 -13.41 1.34
CA GLY A 142 -8.33 -13.55 1.40
C GLY A 142 -7.70 -14.06 0.09
N GLN A 143 -8.36 -15.03 -0.58
CA GLN A 143 -7.88 -15.51 -1.89
C GLN A 143 -8.00 -14.44 -2.97
N ARG A 144 -9.08 -13.63 -2.96
CA ARG A 144 -9.19 -12.47 -3.86
C ARG A 144 -8.04 -11.48 -3.64
N GLN A 145 -7.73 -11.19 -2.37
CA GLN A 145 -6.62 -10.30 -2.04
C GLN A 145 -5.26 -10.87 -2.47
N MET A 146 -5.02 -12.18 -2.27
CA MET A 146 -3.83 -12.85 -2.80
C MET A 146 -3.73 -12.72 -4.32
N LEU A 147 -4.83 -12.92 -5.04
CA LEU A 147 -4.86 -12.76 -6.50
C LEU A 147 -4.57 -11.32 -6.92
N ALA A 148 -5.14 -10.32 -6.24
CA ALA A 148 -4.89 -8.91 -6.51
C ALA A 148 -3.41 -8.54 -6.34
N VAL A 149 -2.78 -9.03 -5.27
CA VAL A 149 -1.35 -8.83 -5.01
C VAL A 149 -0.49 -9.59 -6.03
N ALA A 150 -0.82 -10.85 -6.36
CA ALA A 150 -0.12 -11.62 -7.38
C ALA A 150 -0.14 -10.93 -8.75
N ARG A 151 -1.29 -10.34 -9.14
CA ARG A 151 -1.42 -9.55 -10.37
C ARG A 151 -0.49 -8.32 -10.39
N ALA A 152 -0.31 -7.67 -9.25
CA ALA A 152 0.57 -6.51 -9.12
C ALA A 152 2.05 -6.91 -9.13
N LEU A 153 2.40 -8.08 -8.57
CA LEU A 153 3.78 -8.56 -8.49
C LEU A 153 4.30 -9.17 -9.79
N ILE A 154 3.42 -9.66 -10.67
CA ILE A 154 3.79 -10.41 -11.89
C ILE A 154 4.71 -9.61 -12.82
N VAL A 155 4.68 -8.29 -12.73
CA VAL A 155 5.51 -7.36 -13.52
C VAL A 155 6.82 -6.97 -12.82
N HIS A 156 7.14 -7.55 -11.66
CA HIS A 156 8.30 -7.24 -10.82
C HIS A 156 8.45 -5.74 -10.53
N PRO A 157 7.48 -5.14 -9.84
CA PRO A 157 7.53 -3.72 -9.52
C PRO A 157 8.68 -3.42 -8.55
N LYS A 158 9.26 -2.22 -8.65
CA LYS A 158 10.21 -1.68 -7.67
C LYS A 158 9.50 -1.30 -6.38
N VAL A 159 8.31 -0.71 -6.52
CA VAL A 159 7.45 -0.30 -5.42
C VAL A 159 6.04 -0.84 -5.63
N LEU A 160 5.52 -1.51 -4.61
CA LEU A 160 4.13 -1.98 -4.51
C LEU A 160 3.36 -1.04 -3.60
N LEU A 161 2.35 -0.38 -4.13
CA LEU A 161 1.41 0.46 -3.41
C LEU A 161 0.17 -0.37 -3.05
N LEU A 162 -0.25 -0.34 -1.79
CA LEU A 162 -1.40 -1.10 -1.28
C LEU A 162 -2.35 -0.17 -0.51
N ASP A 163 -3.61 -0.11 -0.95
CA ASP A 163 -4.66 0.70 -0.32
C ASP A 163 -5.60 -0.21 0.49
N GLU A 164 -5.45 -0.22 1.81
CA GLU A 164 -6.24 -0.98 2.79
C GLU A 164 -6.48 -2.46 2.42
N PRO A 165 -5.41 -3.26 2.17
CA PRO A 165 -5.55 -4.64 1.71
C PRO A 165 -6.23 -5.58 2.72
N SER A 166 -6.36 -5.18 3.99
CA SER A 166 -7.05 -5.98 5.02
C SER A 166 -8.52 -5.61 5.21
N ALA A 167 -9.01 -4.56 4.52
CA ALA A 167 -10.37 -4.07 4.73
C ALA A 167 -11.45 -5.13 4.42
N GLY A 168 -12.42 -5.27 5.32
CA GLY A 168 -13.54 -6.21 5.15
C GLY A 168 -13.18 -7.69 5.28
N LEU A 169 -11.93 -8.03 5.65
CA LEU A 169 -11.51 -9.40 5.86
C LEU A 169 -11.79 -9.86 7.30
N SER A 170 -12.04 -11.16 7.48
CA SER A 170 -12.11 -11.75 8.81
C SER A 170 -10.71 -11.76 9.47
N PRO A 171 -10.61 -11.78 10.83
CA PRO A 171 -9.33 -11.72 11.53
C PRO A 171 -8.30 -12.75 11.07
N LYS A 172 -8.74 -13.96 10.75
CA LYS A 172 -7.87 -15.02 10.21
C LYS A 172 -7.24 -14.62 8.87
N PHE A 173 -8.03 -14.05 7.97
CA PHE A 173 -7.51 -13.63 6.65
C PHE A 173 -6.66 -12.37 6.75
N VAL A 174 -6.94 -11.49 7.71
CA VAL A 174 -6.07 -10.33 8.01
C VAL A 174 -4.65 -10.82 8.30
N SER A 175 -4.47 -11.76 9.25
CA SER A 175 -3.14 -12.31 9.57
C SER A 175 -2.45 -12.90 8.34
N THR A 176 -3.18 -13.68 7.53
CA THR A 176 -2.63 -14.27 6.29
C THR A 176 -2.15 -13.21 5.30
N VAL A 177 -2.89 -12.11 5.13
CA VAL A 177 -2.49 -11.00 4.24
C VAL A 177 -1.22 -10.33 4.75
N PHE A 178 -1.12 -10.04 6.04
CA PHE A 178 0.07 -9.39 6.60
C PHE A 178 1.30 -10.32 6.57
N GLU A 179 1.15 -11.62 6.84
CA GLU A 179 2.22 -12.62 6.68
C GLU A 179 2.71 -12.69 5.22
N MET A 180 1.80 -12.66 4.27
CA MET A 180 2.10 -12.59 2.84
C MET A 180 2.91 -11.33 2.50
N LEU A 181 2.48 -10.14 2.97
CA LEU A 181 3.20 -8.89 2.72
C LEU A 181 4.60 -8.90 3.32
N ALA A 182 4.76 -9.42 4.55
CA ALA A 182 6.07 -9.62 5.16
C ALA A 182 6.95 -10.59 4.34
N GLY A 183 6.35 -11.62 3.72
CA GLY A 183 7.04 -12.53 2.80
C GLY A 183 7.53 -11.82 1.53
N ILE A 184 6.68 -11.00 0.92
CA ILE A 184 6.99 -10.20 -0.27
C ILE A 184 8.14 -9.23 0.02
N ARG A 185 8.13 -8.54 1.17
CA ARG A 185 9.24 -7.69 1.59
C ARG A 185 10.55 -8.48 1.65
N ARG A 186 10.56 -9.68 2.24
CA ARG A 186 11.76 -10.54 2.31
C ARG A 186 12.32 -10.93 0.93
N SER A 187 11.49 -10.94 -0.11
CA SER A 187 11.98 -11.11 -1.50
C SER A 187 12.57 -9.83 -2.12
N GLY A 188 12.65 -8.72 -1.37
CA GLY A 188 13.28 -7.48 -1.79
C GLY A 188 12.34 -6.43 -2.39
N VAL A 189 11.04 -6.68 -2.42
CA VAL A 189 10.05 -5.71 -2.91
C VAL A 189 9.85 -4.59 -1.89
N THR A 190 9.88 -3.35 -2.33
CA THR A 190 9.56 -2.17 -1.53
C THR A 190 8.05 -1.98 -1.47
N ILE A 191 7.51 -1.68 -0.28
CA ILE A 191 6.06 -1.58 -0.08
C ILE A 191 5.69 -0.25 0.58
N LEU A 192 4.75 0.48 -0.01
CA LEU A 192 4.01 1.55 0.65
C LEU A 192 2.59 1.05 0.94
N LEU A 193 2.26 0.94 2.21
CA LEU A 193 1.03 0.34 2.72
C LEU A 193 0.16 1.39 3.41
N VAL A 194 -1.00 1.69 2.86
CA VAL A 194 -2.04 2.44 3.55
C VAL A 194 -2.92 1.45 4.30
N GLU A 195 -3.15 1.67 5.59
CA GLU A 195 -3.97 0.79 6.42
C GLU A 195 -4.75 1.52 7.50
N GLN A 196 -5.88 0.93 7.86
CA GLN A 196 -6.68 1.32 9.02
C GLN A 196 -6.37 0.44 10.23
N ASN A 197 -6.00 -0.82 10.02
CA ASN A 197 -5.59 -1.76 11.08
C ASN A 197 -4.15 -1.47 11.52
N ALA A 198 -3.99 -0.40 12.33
CA ALA A 198 -2.70 0.08 12.75
C ALA A 198 -1.85 -1.01 13.42
N LYS A 199 -2.44 -1.81 14.33
CA LYS A 199 -1.72 -2.85 15.06
C LYS A 199 -1.07 -3.87 14.13
N ALA A 200 -1.82 -4.39 13.17
CA ALA A 200 -1.33 -5.40 12.24
C ALA A 200 -0.31 -4.80 11.24
N ALA A 201 -0.55 -3.58 10.77
CA ALA A 201 0.34 -2.89 9.85
C ALA A 201 1.69 -2.54 10.49
N LEU A 202 1.68 -1.98 11.70
CA LEU A 202 2.90 -1.64 12.44
C LEU A 202 3.73 -2.88 12.81
N ALA A 203 3.09 -4.04 13.01
CA ALA A 203 3.80 -5.28 13.31
C ALA A 203 4.70 -5.78 12.17
N ILE A 204 4.43 -5.38 10.92
CA ILE A 204 5.24 -5.77 9.75
C ILE A 204 6.00 -4.59 9.13
N GLY A 205 5.65 -3.36 9.49
CA GLY A 205 6.26 -2.13 8.98
C GLY A 205 7.66 -1.89 9.55
N ASP A 206 8.52 -1.25 8.78
CA ASP A 206 9.81 -0.75 9.24
C ASP A 206 9.66 0.67 9.79
N ARG A 207 8.96 1.53 9.06
CA ARG A 207 8.61 2.91 9.44
C ARG A 207 7.14 3.17 9.18
N ALA A 208 6.59 4.18 9.85
CA ALA A 208 5.26 4.62 9.55
C ALA A 208 5.13 6.14 9.61
N TYR A 209 4.16 6.65 8.86
CA TYR A 209 3.70 8.03 8.85
C TYR A 209 2.26 8.09 9.32
N VAL A 210 1.92 9.10 10.10
CA VAL A 210 0.54 9.38 10.52
C VAL A 210 0.01 10.56 9.72
N LEU A 211 -0.95 10.29 8.84
CA LEU A 211 -1.61 11.30 8.03
C LEU A 211 -2.86 11.82 8.75
N VAL A 212 -2.98 13.14 8.89
CA VAL A 212 -4.16 13.81 9.45
C VAL A 212 -4.47 15.05 8.61
N ASP A 213 -5.72 15.21 8.18
CA ASP A 213 -6.17 16.34 7.36
C ASP A 213 -5.31 16.57 6.11
N GLY A 214 -4.88 15.50 5.46
CA GLY A 214 -4.07 15.54 4.24
C GLY A 214 -2.60 15.87 4.44
N LYS A 215 -2.09 15.87 5.68
CA LYS A 215 -0.69 16.18 6.04
C LYS A 215 -0.05 15.04 6.83
N ASP A 216 1.22 14.79 6.60
CA ASP A 216 2.06 13.95 7.44
C ASP A 216 2.38 14.67 8.75
N ARG A 217 1.76 14.25 9.84
CA ARG A 217 1.86 14.88 11.15
C ARG A 217 2.90 14.26 12.06
N HIS A 218 3.19 13.00 11.84
CA HIS A 218 4.15 12.26 12.65
C HIS A 218 4.80 11.15 11.82
N GLU A 219 6.06 10.85 12.13
CA GLU A 219 6.86 9.80 11.50
C GLU A 219 7.69 9.11 12.57
N GLY A 220 7.90 7.80 12.42
CA GLY A 220 8.76 7.05 13.33
C GLY A 220 8.98 5.60 12.92
N VAL A 221 9.78 4.89 13.71
CA VAL A 221 9.97 3.45 13.61
C VAL A 221 8.65 2.76 13.94
N ALA A 222 8.19 1.85 13.07
CA ALA A 222 6.85 1.27 13.20
C ALA A 222 6.62 0.56 14.55
N SER A 223 7.63 -0.15 15.07
CA SER A 223 7.54 -0.85 16.37
C SER A 223 7.37 0.08 17.58
N GLU A 224 7.79 1.34 17.47
CA GLU A 224 7.73 2.32 18.55
C GLU A 224 6.40 3.09 18.52
N LEU A 225 5.85 3.31 17.33
CA LEU A 225 4.65 4.15 17.13
C LEU A 225 3.38 3.60 17.77
N TRP A 226 3.28 2.28 18.01
CA TRP A 226 2.10 1.71 18.66
C TRP A 226 1.86 2.26 20.08
N ASN A 227 2.93 2.55 20.81
CA ASN A 227 2.88 3.07 22.18
C ASN A 227 3.13 4.59 22.26
N ASP A 228 3.24 5.27 21.13
CA ASP A 228 3.51 6.70 21.06
C ASP A 228 2.25 7.50 21.46
N PRO A 229 2.31 8.33 22.51
CA PRO A 229 1.19 9.17 22.92
C PRO A 229 0.69 10.12 21.85
N VAL A 230 1.59 10.60 20.97
CA VAL A 230 1.24 11.49 19.85
C VAL A 230 0.39 10.74 18.82
N VAL A 231 0.72 9.49 18.54
CA VAL A 231 -0.07 8.64 17.63
C VAL A 231 -1.45 8.36 18.23
N ALA A 232 -1.51 8.06 19.53
CA ALA A 232 -2.78 7.85 20.23
C ALA A 232 -3.68 9.10 20.17
N GLU A 233 -3.12 10.30 20.37
CA GLU A 233 -3.84 11.57 20.26
C GLU A 233 -4.33 11.83 18.84
N LEU A 234 -3.45 11.69 17.85
CA LEU A 234 -3.76 11.94 16.44
C LEU A 234 -4.78 10.94 15.86
N TYR A 235 -4.72 9.68 16.31
CA TYR A 235 -5.55 8.61 15.78
C TYR A 235 -6.91 8.51 16.46
N LEU A 236 -6.97 8.74 17.79
CA LEU A 236 -8.16 8.57 18.61
C LEU A 236 -8.82 9.91 18.97
N GLY A 237 -8.20 11.05 18.68
CA GLY A 237 -8.69 12.37 19.10
C GLY A 237 -8.74 12.53 20.64
N GLN A 238 -8.10 11.65 21.38
CA GLN A 238 -8.03 11.70 22.84
C GLN A 238 -6.73 12.38 23.27
N ARG A 239 -6.84 13.49 24.00
CA ARG A 239 -5.68 14.04 24.71
C ARG A 239 -5.22 13.02 25.76
N PRO A 240 -3.94 12.69 25.86
CA PRO A 240 -3.45 11.86 26.95
C PRO A 240 -3.85 12.54 28.26
N SER A 241 -4.57 11.83 29.11
CA SER A 241 -4.85 12.31 30.47
C SER A 241 -3.51 12.55 31.14
N PRO A 242 -3.27 13.74 31.75
CA PRO A 242 -2.01 13.98 32.45
C PRO A 242 -1.86 12.90 33.53
N VAL A 243 -0.76 12.15 33.47
CA VAL A 243 -0.40 11.18 34.51
C VAL A 243 -0.44 11.94 35.83
N GLY A 244 -1.44 11.61 36.66
CA GLY A 244 -1.62 12.22 37.96
C GLY A 244 -0.33 12.04 38.75
N LYS A 245 0.31 13.15 39.07
CA LYS A 245 1.33 13.19 40.12
C LYS A 245 0.64 12.73 41.38
N GLY A 246 0.85 11.46 41.75
CA GLY A 246 0.47 10.95 43.05
C GLY A 246 1.01 11.85 44.14
N GLY A 247 0.12 12.60 44.78
CA GLY A 247 0.45 13.37 45.94
C GLY A 247 0.87 12.42 47.06
N ALA A 248 2.10 12.54 47.47
CA ALA A 248 2.53 12.08 48.80
C ALA A 248 1.93 13.03 49.82
N ALA A 249 1.14 12.49 50.76
CA ALA A 249 0.86 13.05 52.07
C ALA A 249 0.91 11.92 53.09
#